data_f4c45e14d6687a482cf25022dbdb2e5d
#
_entry.id   f4c45e14d6687a482cf25022dbdb2e5d
#
_cell.length_a   1.000
_cell.length_b   1.000
_cell.length_c   1.000
_cell.angle_alpha   90.00
_cell.angle_beta   90.00
_cell.angle_gamma   90.00
#
_symmetry.space_group_name_H-M   'P 1'
#
loop_
_entity.id
_entity.type
_entity.pdbx_description
1 polymer ?
#
loop_
_entity_poly.entity_id
_entity_poly.type
_entity_poly.pdbx_seq_one_letter_code
_entity_poly.pdbx_strand_id
1 'polypeptide(L)'
;GADKEAWGGEILRPEKLTISAFGPYADKTEIDFSKLGEGGLYLITGDTGAGKTTIFDAITFALYGRASGEVRESAMFRSKYAKDSTETFGELVFSYQGKTYRVRRSPEYMAPKKRGTGQTLRKAEAQLIYPDDRQPVTKAKDVTAAVEQLLGLSYDQFTQIAVFDSCRFRFFRQQAG
;
A
#
# COMPACT_ATOMS: atom_id res chain seq x y z
N GLY A 1 14.78 -2.47 -18.59
CA GLY A 1 15.53 -1.70 -19.46
C GLY A 1 16.62 -0.85 -18.83
N ALA A 2 16.76 0.35 -19.33
CA ALA A 2 17.83 1.29 -18.97
C ALA A 2 17.93 1.60 -17.46
N ASP A 3 16.83 1.55 -16.73
CA ASP A 3 16.80 1.86 -15.29
C ASP A 3 17.50 0.79 -14.43
N LYS A 4 17.46 -0.45 -14.88
CA LYS A 4 18.04 -1.57 -14.14
C LYS A 4 19.57 -1.57 -14.25
N GLU A 5 20.08 -1.15 -15.41
CA GLU A 5 21.51 -1.09 -15.68
C GLU A 5 22.20 0.09 -14.96
N ALA A 6 21.48 1.21 -14.80
CA ALA A 6 22.04 2.40 -14.18
C ALA A 6 22.19 2.29 -12.66
N TRP A 7 21.43 1.43 -11.99
CA TRP A 7 21.40 1.35 -10.54
C TRP A 7 21.71 -0.03 -9.96
N GLY A 8 21.61 -1.08 -10.76
CA GLY A 8 21.94 -2.45 -10.34
C GLY A 8 20.99 -3.09 -9.32
N GLY A 9 19.89 -2.43 -8.96
CA GLY A 9 18.94 -2.89 -7.96
C GLY A 9 17.58 -3.29 -8.53
N GLU A 10 16.72 -3.79 -7.68
CA GLU A 10 15.34 -4.09 -8.00
C GLU A 10 14.48 -2.82 -7.93
N ILE A 11 13.47 -2.72 -8.80
CA ILE A 11 12.57 -1.57 -8.86
C ILE A 11 11.12 -2.05 -8.70
N LEU A 12 10.44 -1.52 -7.69
CA LEU A 12 9.00 -1.60 -7.55
C LEU A 12 8.43 -0.25 -8.00
N ARG A 13 7.56 -0.29 -9.00
CA ARG A 13 6.93 0.93 -9.54
C ARG A 13 5.46 0.95 -9.19
N PRO A 14 5.03 1.83 -8.25
CA PRO A 14 3.61 2.09 -8.06
C PRO A 14 3.02 2.63 -9.35
N GLU A 15 1.89 2.08 -9.77
CA GLU A 15 1.16 2.57 -10.94
C GLU A 15 -0.08 3.35 -10.53
N LYS A 16 -0.84 2.81 -9.56
CA LYS A 16 -2.06 3.41 -9.10
C LYS A 16 -2.29 3.05 -7.63
N LEU A 17 -2.61 4.06 -6.83
CA LEU A 17 -3.01 3.90 -5.44
C LEU A 17 -4.44 4.38 -5.28
N THR A 18 -5.30 3.53 -4.75
CA THR A 18 -6.67 3.88 -4.36
C THR A 18 -6.78 3.75 -2.86
N ILE A 19 -7.19 4.81 -2.19
CA ILE A 19 -7.44 4.82 -0.75
C ILE A 19 -8.86 5.29 -0.49
N SER A 20 -9.50 4.72 0.52
CA SER A 20 -10.87 5.07 0.91
C SER A 20 -10.97 5.15 2.42
N ALA A 21 -11.54 6.23 2.91
CA ALA A 21 -11.72 6.49 4.33
C ALA A 21 -10.44 6.23 5.13
N PHE A 22 -9.30 6.69 4.60
CA PHE A 22 -7.96 6.40 5.11
C PHE A 22 -7.24 7.69 5.48
N GLY A 23 -6.77 7.79 6.73
CA GLY A 23 -6.07 8.98 7.23
C GLY A 23 -6.93 10.24 7.11
N PRO A 24 -6.44 11.33 6.48
CA PRO A 24 -7.22 12.54 6.29
C PRO A 24 -8.25 12.44 5.14
N TYR A 25 -8.22 11.36 4.37
CA TYR A 25 -9.11 11.17 3.21
C TYR A 25 -10.41 10.49 3.64
N ALA A 26 -11.49 11.25 3.70
CA ALA A 26 -12.80 10.74 4.11
C ALA A 26 -13.46 9.85 3.05
N ASP A 27 -13.21 10.14 1.79
CA ASP A 27 -13.81 9.48 0.64
C ASP A 27 -12.78 8.66 -0.15
N LYS A 28 -13.23 8.02 -1.21
CA LYS A 28 -12.37 7.30 -2.13
C LYS A 28 -11.50 8.28 -2.92
N THR A 29 -10.19 8.12 -2.83
CA THR A 29 -9.20 8.94 -3.53
C THR A 29 -8.29 8.05 -4.36
N GLU A 30 -8.05 8.44 -5.61
CA GLU A 30 -7.25 7.68 -6.55
C GLU A 30 -6.06 8.51 -7.01
N ILE A 31 -4.86 7.92 -6.94
CA ILE A 31 -3.62 8.54 -7.37
C ILE A 31 -3.05 7.69 -8.51
N ASP A 32 -2.97 8.27 -9.70
CA ASP A 32 -2.35 7.65 -10.86
C ASP A 32 -0.92 8.17 -10.99
N PHE A 33 0.05 7.36 -10.61
CA PHE A 33 1.46 7.74 -10.62
C PHE A 33 2.01 7.98 -12.03
N SER A 34 1.40 7.38 -13.06
CA SER A 34 1.82 7.59 -14.45
C SER A 34 1.54 9.00 -14.95
N LYS A 35 0.57 9.68 -14.33
CA LYS A 35 0.18 11.06 -14.68
C LYS A 35 0.90 12.13 -13.89
N LEU A 36 1.64 11.75 -12.85
CA LEU A 36 2.25 12.71 -11.94
C LEU A 36 3.50 13.39 -12.50
N GLY A 37 4.20 12.80 -13.46
CA GLY A 37 5.42 13.37 -14.02
C GLY A 37 6.41 13.84 -12.95
N GLU A 38 7.31 14.74 -13.31
CA GLU A 38 8.26 15.34 -12.36
C GLU A 38 7.57 16.19 -11.29
N GLY A 39 6.50 16.91 -11.65
CA GLY A 39 5.71 17.71 -10.72
C GLY A 39 4.92 16.89 -9.71
N GLY A 40 4.59 15.64 -10.04
CA GLY A 40 3.90 14.74 -9.13
C GLY A 40 4.75 14.24 -7.98
N LEU A 41 6.06 14.14 -8.22
CA LEU A 41 7.01 13.82 -7.14
C LEU A 41 6.94 14.86 -6.02
N TYR A 42 6.70 16.12 -6.36
CA TYR A 42 6.51 17.19 -5.39
C TYR A 42 5.29 16.98 -4.48
N LEU A 43 4.17 16.49 -5.03
CA LEU A 43 2.98 16.19 -4.22
C LEU A 43 3.24 15.05 -3.22
N ILE A 44 4.05 14.07 -3.61
CA ILE A 44 4.39 12.93 -2.75
C ILE A 44 5.50 13.29 -1.75
N THR A 45 6.46 14.11 -2.16
CA THR A 45 7.63 14.48 -1.35
C THR A 45 7.55 15.90 -0.78
N GLY A 46 6.52 16.67 -1.12
CA GLY A 46 6.37 18.09 -0.76
C GLY A 46 6.08 18.35 0.72
N ASP A 47 6.08 19.62 1.08
CA ASP A 47 6.04 20.12 2.47
C ASP A 47 4.71 20.00 3.20
N THR A 48 3.67 19.49 2.56
CA THR A 48 2.40 19.23 3.24
C THR A 48 2.51 17.91 3.99
N GLY A 49 3.09 17.96 5.19
CA GLY A 49 3.49 16.79 5.98
C GLY A 49 2.44 15.69 6.14
N ALA A 50 1.16 16.03 6.28
CA ALA A 50 0.08 15.07 6.48
C ALA A 50 -0.21 14.23 5.21
N GLY A 51 -0.26 14.84 4.02
CA GLY A 51 -0.59 14.15 2.77
C GLY A 51 0.53 13.22 2.30
N LYS A 52 1.77 13.64 2.42
CA LYS A 52 2.97 12.86 2.08
C LYS A 52 3.07 11.57 2.89
N THR A 53 3.01 11.69 4.21
CA THR A 53 3.08 10.55 5.13
C THR A 53 1.95 9.57 4.86
N THR A 54 0.75 10.06 4.56
CA THR A 54 -0.42 9.23 4.29
C THR A 54 -0.24 8.39 3.03
N ILE A 55 0.34 8.93 1.96
CA ILE A 55 0.56 8.19 0.72
C ILE A 55 1.57 7.06 0.95
N PHE A 56 2.69 7.33 1.61
CA PHE A 56 3.66 6.30 1.97
C PHE A 56 3.07 5.26 2.92
N ASP A 57 2.32 5.70 3.92
CA ASP A 57 1.63 4.81 4.86
C ASP A 57 0.62 3.91 4.14
N ALA A 58 -0.11 4.45 3.17
CA ALA A 58 -1.05 3.65 2.38
C ALA A 58 -0.35 2.61 1.52
N ILE A 59 0.79 2.95 0.92
CA ILE A 59 1.59 1.99 0.12
C ILE A 59 2.14 0.88 1.01
N THR A 60 2.77 1.23 2.12
CA THR A 60 3.34 0.22 3.03
C THR A 60 2.25 -0.60 3.71
N PHE A 61 1.11 0.02 4.02
CA PHE A 61 -0.06 -0.71 4.53
C PHE A 61 -0.59 -1.70 3.50
N ALA A 62 -0.77 -1.30 2.25
CA ALA A 62 -1.26 -2.20 1.19
C ALA A 62 -0.32 -3.39 1.01
N LEU A 63 0.99 -3.17 1.02
CA LEU A 63 1.99 -4.23 0.85
C LEU A 63 2.11 -5.15 2.08
N TYR A 64 2.24 -4.57 3.26
CA TYR A 64 2.64 -5.31 4.47
C TYR A 64 1.62 -5.30 5.62
N GLY A 65 0.55 -4.52 5.51
CA GLY A 65 -0.43 -4.37 6.58
C GLY A 65 0.03 -3.47 7.74
N ARG A 66 1.10 -2.72 7.53
CA ARG A 66 1.70 -1.78 8.52
C ARG A 66 2.00 -0.45 7.86
N ALA A 67 2.04 0.60 8.64
CA ALA A 67 2.43 1.94 8.19
C ALA A 67 3.77 2.35 8.79
N SER A 68 4.45 3.29 8.12
CA SER A 68 5.69 3.89 8.62
C SER A 68 5.40 4.69 9.89
N GLY A 69 6.32 4.65 10.85
CA GLY A 69 6.22 5.32 12.13
C GLY A 69 5.93 4.37 13.28
N GLU A 70 5.77 4.92 14.47
CA GLU A 70 5.47 4.13 15.67
C GLU A 70 4.16 3.37 15.51
N VAL A 71 4.10 2.21 16.15
CA VAL A 71 3.01 1.23 16.08
C VAL A 71 1.64 1.92 16.07
N ARG A 72 1.10 2.15 14.88
CA ARG A 72 -0.30 2.53 14.73
C ARG A 72 -1.13 1.26 14.72
N GLU A 73 -2.05 1.15 15.64
CA GLU A 73 -3.06 0.10 15.60
C GLU A 73 -3.88 0.26 14.31
N SER A 74 -4.27 -0.86 13.72
CA SER A 74 -5.03 -0.89 12.46
C SER A 74 -6.23 0.04 12.46
N ALA A 75 -6.91 0.16 13.60
CA ALA A 75 -8.06 1.04 13.77
C ALA A 75 -7.74 2.52 13.53
N MET A 76 -6.47 2.94 13.68
CA MET A 76 -6.05 4.33 13.49
C MET A 76 -5.95 4.73 12.01
N PHE A 77 -5.97 3.78 11.10
CA PHE A 77 -5.94 4.08 9.67
C PHE A 77 -7.27 4.64 9.16
N ARG A 78 -8.38 4.28 9.80
CA ARG A 78 -9.68 4.77 9.37
C ARG A 78 -9.81 6.27 9.61
N SER A 79 -10.24 7.00 8.59
CA SER A 79 -10.47 8.44 8.68
C SER A 79 -11.54 8.76 9.72
N LYS A 80 -11.25 9.74 10.58
CA LYS A 80 -12.24 10.30 11.53
C LYS A 80 -13.37 11.05 10.84
N TYR A 81 -13.14 11.46 9.59
CA TYR A 81 -14.10 12.26 8.80
C TYR A 81 -14.96 11.38 7.90
N ALA A 82 -14.70 10.09 7.84
CA ALA A 82 -15.46 9.17 6.99
C ALA A 82 -16.86 8.93 7.52
N LYS A 83 -17.81 8.79 6.61
CA LYS A 83 -19.16 8.33 6.93
C LYS A 83 -19.09 6.86 7.36
N ASP A 84 -19.97 6.45 8.28
CA ASP A 84 -20.01 5.08 8.80
C ASP A 84 -20.15 4.03 7.68
N SER A 85 -20.85 4.35 6.61
CA SER A 85 -21.06 3.46 5.45
C SER A 85 -19.86 3.36 4.52
N THR A 86 -18.86 4.23 4.64
CA THR A 86 -17.69 4.25 3.74
C THR A 86 -16.69 3.20 4.20
N GLU A 87 -16.34 2.29 3.31
CA GLU A 87 -15.35 1.25 3.56
C GLU A 87 -13.94 1.85 3.64
N THR A 88 -13.14 1.37 4.60
CA THR A 88 -11.73 1.74 4.71
C THR A 88 -10.86 0.70 4.03
N PHE A 89 -10.11 1.11 3.02
CA PHE A 89 -9.15 0.23 2.33
C PHE A 89 -8.03 1.02 1.66
N GLY A 90 -6.94 0.32 1.37
CA GLY A 90 -5.89 0.76 0.46
C GLY A 90 -5.68 -0.30 -0.61
N GLU A 91 -5.59 0.13 -1.87
CA GLU A 91 -5.32 -0.74 -3.01
C GLU A 91 -4.17 -0.17 -3.83
N LEU A 92 -3.16 -0.98 -4.08
CA LEU A 92 -2.00 -0.61 -4.87
C LEU A 92 -1.87 -1.52 -6.08
N VAL A 93 -1.84 -0.90 -7.26
CA VAL A 93 -1.39 -1.56 -8.49
C VAL A 93 0.06 -1.17 -8.69
N PHE A 94 0.94 -2.16 -8.84
CA PHE A 94 2.37 -1.93 -8.99
C PHE A 94 2.99 -2.90 -9.98
N SER A 95 4.05 -2.47 -10.62
CA SER A 95 4.87 -3.34 -11.46
C SER A 95 6.18 -3.69 -10.74
N TYR A 96 6.59 -4.93 -10.92
CA TYR A 96 7.81 -5.48 -10.35
C TYR A 96 8.35 -6.57 -11.29
N GLN A 97 9.60 -6.44 -11.68
CA GLN A 97 10.24 -7.36 -12.64
C GLN A 97 9.44 -7.54 -13.93
N GLY A 98 8.88 -6.45 -14.47
CA GLY A 98 8.13 -6.46 -15.72
C GLY A 98 6.72 -7.04 -15.63
N LYS A 99 6.23 -7.31 -14.44
CA LYS A 99 4.90 -7.87 -14.20
C LYS A 99 4.07 -6.95 -13.32
N THR A 100 2.77 -6.92 -13.52
CA THR A 100 1.84 -6.07 -12.79
C THR A 100 1.06 -6.87 -11.77
N TYR A 101 1.05 -6.38 -10.54
CA TYR A 101 0.37 -6.98 -9.38
C TYR A 101 -0.64 -6.00 -8.83
N ARG A 102 -1.66 -6.52 -8.16
CA ARG A 102 -2.62 -5.71 -7.41
C ARG A 102 -2.74 -6.26 -6.00
N VAL A 103 -2.56 -5.39 -5.02
CA VAL A 103 -2.76 -5.73 -3.61
C VAL A 103 -3.80 -4.80 -3.01
N ARG A 104 -4.83 -5.36 -2.37
CA ARG A 104 -5.85 -4.62 -1.66
C ARG A 104 -5.90 -5.08 -0.22
N ARG A 105 -6.08 -4.13 0.69
CA ARG A 105 -6.07 -4.43 2.12
C ARG A 105 -6.99 -3.48 2.87
N SER A 106 -7.82 -4.05 3.77
CA SER A 106 -8.64 -3.30 4.71
C SER A 106 -8.14 -3.57 6.12
N PRO A 107 -8.01 -2.54 6.98
CA PRO A 107 -7.71 -2.77 8.39
C PRO A 107 -8.95 -3.27 9.13
N GLU A 108 -8.75 -3.73 10.35
CA GLU A 108 -9.85 -4.00 11.27
C GLU A 108 -10.46 -2.66 11.74
N TYR A 109 -11.79 -2.52 11.67
CA TYR A 109 -12.48 -1.32 12.13
C TYR A 109 -13.93 -1.58 12.47
N MET A 110 -14.53 -0.69 13.28
CA MET A 110 -15.95 -0.76 13.63
C MET A 110 -16.80 -0.20 12.50
N ALA A 111 -17.84 -0.91 12.15
CA ALA A 111 -18.79 -0.53 11.10
C ALA A 111 -20.24 -0.81 11.54
N PRO A 112 -21.24 -0.13 10.92
CA PRO A 112 -22.63 -0.41 11.23
C PRO A 112 -22.97 -1.87 10.95
N LYS A 113 -23.82 -2.45 11.79
CA LYS A 113 -24.35 -3.80 11.55
C LYS A 113 -25.16 -3.81 10.26
N LYS A 114 -25.08 -4.89 9.50
CA LYS A 114 -25.91 -5.09 8.30
C LYS A 114 -27.38 -5.26 8.64
N ARG A 115 -27.67 -5.77 9.84
CA ARG A 115 -29.04 -5.95 10.36
C ARG A 115 -29.08 -5.45 11.80
N GLY A 116 -30.14 -4.68 12.13
CA GLY A 116 -30.34 -4.11 13.45
C GLY A 116 -29.58 -2.80 13.66
N THR A 117 -29.52 -2.37 14.91
CA THR A 117 -28.83 -1.14 15.35
C THR A 117 -27.46 -1.45 15.96
N GLY A 118 -26.60 -0.45 16.01
CA GLY A 118 -25.26 -0.55 16.61
C GLY A 118 -24.17 -0.88 15.61
N GLN A 119 -23.00 -1.11 16.14
CA GLN A 119 -21.79 -1.38 15.36
C GLN A 119 -21.27 -2.79 15.59
N THR A 120 -20.56 -3.30 14.60
CA THR A 120 -19.87 -4.59 14.68
C THR A 120 -18.43 -4.41 14.19
N LEU A 121 -17.55 -5.26 14.69
CA LEU A 121 -16.15 -5.27 14.26
C LEU A 121 -16.05 -5.93 12.89
N ARG A 122 -15.55 -5.21 11.89
CA ARG A 122 -15.13 -5.77 10.61
C ARG A 122 -13.68 -6.21 10.72
N LYS A 123 -13.43 -7.48 10.46
CA LYS A 123 -12.08 -8.04 10.51
C LYS A 123 -11.23 -7.53 9.36
N ALA A 124 -9.92 -7.47 9.56
CA ALA A 124 -8.96 -7.15 8.52
C ALA A 124 -9.09 -8.14 7.35
N GLU A 125 -9.03 -7.61 6.13
CA GLU A 125 -9.07 -8.40 4.90
C GLU A 125 -7.91 -7.99 3.99
N ALA A 126 -7.45 -8.92 3.17
CA ALA A 126 -6.41 -8.64 2.19
C ALA A 126 -6.55 -9.56 0.98
N GLN A 127 -6.06 -9.08 -0.16
CA GLN A 127 -6.00 -9.86 -1.40
C GLN A 127 -4.80 -9.43 -2.22
N LEU A 128 -4.03 -10.40 -2.72
CA LEU A 128 -2.98 -10.19 -3.70
C LEU A 128 -3.36 -10.91 -4.98
N ILE A 129 -3.44 -10.16 -6.08
CA ILE A 129 -3.76 -10.68 -7.42
C ILE A 129 -2.48 -10.69 -8.25
N TYR A 130 -2.16 -11.86 -8.79
CA TYR A 130 -0.99 -12.09 -9.63
C TYR A 130 -1.27 -11.72 -11.09
N PRO A 131 -0.22 -11.46 -11.89
CA PRO A 131 -0.40 -11.12 -13.31
C PRO A 131 -0.74 -12.33 -14.21
N ASP A 132 -0.65 -13.53 -13.67
CA ASP A 132 -0.97 -14.78 -14.38
C ASP A 132 -2.27 -15.41 -13.85
N ASP A 133 -2.56 -16.66 -14.23
CA ASP A 133 -3.76 -17.39 -13.83
C ASP A 133 -3.69 -17.98 -12.42
N ARG A 134 -2.63 -17.66 -11.66
CA ARG A 134 -2.47 -18.11 -10.29
C ARG A 134 -3.62 -17.61 -9.42
N GLN A 135 -4.13 -18.48 -8.54
CA GLN A 135 -5.17 -18.11 -7.60
C GLN A 135 -4.73 -16.92 -6.73
N PRO A 136 -5.60 -15.91 -6.54
CA PRO A 136 -5.27 -14.83 -5.62
C PRO A 136 -5.01 -15.35 -4.21
N VAL A 137 -4.05 -14.72 -3.53
CA VAL A 137 -3.83 -14.97 -2.11
C VAL A 137 -4.79 -14.08 -1.33
N THR A 138 -5.53 -14.68 -0.41
CA THR A 138 -6.45 -13.99 0.49
C THR A 138 -6.00 -14.19 1.94
N LYS A 139 -6.56 -13.48 2.87
CA LYS A 139 -6.17 -13.37 4.28
C LYS A 139 -4.93 -12.50 4.48
N ALA A 140 -5.04 -11.56 5.41
CA ALA A 140 -4.02 -10.56 5.68
C ALA A 140 -2.63 -11.14 5.93
N LYS A 141 -2.53 -12.18 6.73
CA LYS A 141 -1.27 -12.83 7.06
C LYS A 141 -0.61 -13.48 5.84
N ASP A 142 -1.40 -14.16 5.01
CA ASP A 142 -0.91 -14.86 3.83
C ASP A 142 -0.48 -13.87 2.73
N VAL A 143 -1.21 -12.76 2.59
CA VAL A 143 -0.84 -11.69 1.66
C VAL A 143 0.49 -11.06 2.07
N THR A 144 0.69 -10.79 3.35
CA THR A 144 1.96 -10.26 3.87
C THR A 144 3.12 -11.21 3.56
N ALA A 145 2.94 -12.51 3.83
CA ALA A 145 3.96 -13.51 3.51
C ALA A 145 4.26 -13.59 2.01
N ALA A 146 3.22 -13.52 1.17
CA ALA A 146 3.39 -13.55 -0.28
C ALA A 146 4.14 -12.32 -0.80
N VAL A 147 3.86 -11.13 -0.27
CA VAL A 147 4.57 -9.89 -0.62
C VAL A 147 6.05 -9.97 -0.18
N GLU A 148 6.30 -10.44 1.03
CA GLU A 148 7.68 -10.65 1.52
C GLU A 148 8.45 -11.61 0.61
N GLN A 149 7.83 -12.69 0.18
CA GLN A 149 8.45 -13.64 -0.73
C GLN A 149 8.68 -13.04 -2.12
N LEU A 150 7.71 -12.29 -2.63
CA LEU A 150 7.80 -11.64 -3.94
C LEU A 150 8.94 -10.63 -3.99
N LEU A 151 8.99 -9.72 -3.02
CA LEU A 151 9.98 -8.64 -2.99
C LEU A 151 11.32 -9.08 -2.36
N GLY A 152 11.32 -10.17 -1.60
CA GLY A 152 12.50 -10.60 -0.85
C GLY A 152 12.83 -9.71 0.34
N LEU A 153 11.88 -8.92 0.81
CA LEU A 153 12.04 -7.94 1.89
C LEU A 153 10.87 -8.03 2.86
N SER A 154 11.18 -8.01 4.17
CA SER A 154 10.19 -7.75 5.20
C SER A 154 9.81 -6.26 5.22
N TYR A 155 8.77 -5.91 5.98
CA TYR A 155 8.40 -4.51 6.21
C TYR A 155 9.58 -3.69 6.73
N ASP A 156 10.29 -4.18 7.75
CA ASP A 156 11.41 -3.46 8.34
C ASP A 156 12.54 -3.26 7.33
N GLN A 157 12.86 -4.29 6.56
CA GLN A 157 13.87 -4.19 5.50
C GLN A 157 13.44 -3.23 4.40
N PHE A 158 12.19 -3.32 3.94
CA PHE A 158 11.67 -2.43 2.91
C PHE A 158 11.75 -0.96 3.34
N THR A 159 11.32 -0.63 4.54
CA THR A 159 11.33 0.74 5.05
C THR A 159 12.73 1.29 5.30
N GLN A 160 13.71 0.42 5.56
CA GLN A 160 15.10 0.82 5.81
C GLN A 160 15.92 0.94 4.53
N ILE A 161 15.72 0.06 3.55
CA ILE A 161 16.61 -0.01 2.39
C ILE A 161 15.96 0.43 1.08
N ALA A 162 14.63 0.47 0.99
CA ALA A 162 13.96 0.97 -0.20
C ALA A 162 14.09 2.49 -0.28
N VAL A 163 14.62 2.98 -1.38
CA VAL A 163 14.74 4.41 -1.67
C VAL A 163 13.65 4.78 -2.67
N PHE A 164 12.79 5.72 -2.28
CA PHE A 164 11.77 6.24 -3.17
C PHE A 164 12.33 7.41 -3.98
N ASP A 165 12.41 7.22 -5.29
CA ASP A 165 12.94 8.21 -6.22
C ASP A 165 12.23 8.09 -7.57
N SER A 166 11.88 9.23 -8.18
CA SER A 166 11.21 9.28 -9.49
C SER A 166 9.94 8.40 -9.55
N CYS A 167 9.09 8.48 -8.52
CA CYS A 167 7.85 7.71 -8.37
C CYS A 167 8.04 6.19 -8.43
N ARG A 168 9.15 5.71 -7.89
CA ARG A 168 9.44 4.28 -7.80
C ARG A 168 10.30 3.97 -6.58
N PHE A 169 10.17 2.75 -6.06
CA PHE A 169 11.02 2.24 -4.99
C PHE A 169 12.17 1.44 -5.58
N ARG A 170 13.39 1.76 -5.17
CA ARG A 170 14.60 1.05 -5.55
C ARG A 170 15.20 0.38 -4.32
N PHE A 171 15.60 -0.87 -4.45
CA PHE A 171 16.25 -1.61 -3.37
C PHE A 171 17.12 -2.73 -3.93
N PHE A 172 18.11 -3.13 -3.15
CA PHE A 172 18.92 -4.30 -3.46
C PHE A 172 18.33 -5.52 -2.77
N ARG A 173 17.90 -6.49 -3.58
CA ARG A 173 17.41 -7.76 -3.06
C ARG A 173 18.60 -8.53 -2.49
N GLN A 174 18.53 -8.89 -1.21
CA GLN A 174 19.50 -9.77 -0.61
C GLN A 174 19.36 -11.15 -1.25
N GLN A 175 20.46 -11.65 -1.83
CA GLN A 175 20.48 -13.04 -2.28
C GLN A 175 20.41 -13.93 -1.04
N ALA A 176 19.46 -14.88 -1.05
CA ALA A 176 19.42 -15.92 -0.03
C ALA A 176 20.74 -16.71 -0.14
N GLY A 177 21.54 -16.62 0.90
CA GLY A 177 22.79 -17.38 1.03
C GLY A 177 22.51 -18.87 1.25
#